data_a7e71d3bdd0fcb1e1833c37c6d35d978
#
_entry.id   a7e71d3bdd0fcb1e1833c37c6d35d978
#
_cell.length_a   1.000
_cell.length_b   1.000
_cell.length_c   1.000
_cell.angle_alpha   90.00
_cell.angle_beta   90.00
_cell.angle_gamma   90.00
#
_symmetry.space_group_name_H-M   'P 1'
#
loop_
_entity.id
_entity.type
_entity.pdbx_description
1 polymer ?
#
loop_
_entity_poly.entity_id
_entity_poly.type
_entity_poly.pdbx_seq_one_letter_code
_entity_poly.pdbx_strand_id
1 'polypeptide(L)'
;LTTVELGYKALSLFAVAAYPRPSDLARLSRDRFEKLAHGVRYRYFGTKELRAVPKFTGQHGLGFEMQELVCPASALEAYIDRTADKSVFFHSDSVYPFEHVFMSQTPARYGTYKGMHHPVGAQTCSRWMKEVMTRAGITGYSGGSVRMAAASAAVDNGVPIDEVLRTGRWSSWRVFNQFYNRSKLRAVVPLVGRTSLA
;
A
#
# COMPACT_ATOMS: atom_id res chain seq x y z
N LEU A 1 3.04 -19.92 -1.09
CA LEU A 1 2.00 -19.02 -1.61
C LEU A 1 1.98 -19.07 -3.15
N THR A 2 0.79 -19.10 -3.73
CA THR A 2 0.59 -18.85 -5.15
C THR A 2 0.96 -17.38 -5.48
N THR A 3 1.16 -17.06 -6.77
CA THR A 3 1.41 -15.66 -7.18
C THR A 3 0.26 -14.73 -6.78
N VAL A 4 -0.99 -15.25 -6.80
CA VAL A 4 -2.19 -14.54 -6.34
C VAL A 4 -2.11 -14.17 -4.86
N GLU A 5 -1.84 -15.16 -4.03
CA GLU A 5 -1.74 -14.98 -2.57
C GLU A 5 -0.55 -14.10 -2.18
N LEU A 6 0.56 -14.25 -2.89
CA LEU A 6 1.73 -13.38 -2.70
C LEU A 6 1.42 -11.93 -3.07
N GLY A 7 0.65 -11.70 -4.14
CA GLY A 7 0.18 -10.37 -4.51
C GLY A 7 -0.73 -9.75 -3.44
N TYR A 8 -1.65 -10.52 -2.88
CA TYR A 8 -2.50 -10.07 -1.77
C TYR A 8 -1.67 -9.76 -0.52
N LYS A 9 -0.71 -10.63 -0.17
CA LYS A 9 0.19 -10.43 0.96
C LYS A 9 1.02 -9.14 0.77
N ALA A 10 1.72 -9.03 -0.35
CA ALA A 10 2.59 -7.89 -0.64
C ALA A 10 1.82 -6.56 -0.62
N LEU A 11 0.67 -6.50 -1.31
CA LEU A 11 -0.15 -5.29 -1.37
C LEU A 11 -0.68 -4.90 0.01
N SER A 12 -1.17 -5.86 0.79
CA SER A 12 -1.79 -5.57 2.10
C SER A 12 -0.77 -5.18 3.15
N LEU A 13 0.36 -5.87 3.24
CA LEU A 13 1.43 -5.51 4.16
C LEU A 13 2.02 -4.12 3.81
N PHE A 14 2.23 -3.86 2.52
CA PHE A 14 2.68 -2.56 2.07
C PHE A 14 1.66 -1.46 2.38
N ALA A 15 0.36 -1.73 2.23
CA ALA A 15 -0.71 -0.78 2.55
C ALA A 15 -0.74 -0.41 4.04
N VAL A 16 -0.45 -1.38 4.92
CA VAL A 16 -0.35 -1.14 6.37
C VAL A 16 0.90 -0.35 6.73
N ALA A 17 2.05 -0.64 6.10
CA ALA A 17 3.31 -0.01 6.46
C ALA A 17 3.50 1.41 5.89
N ALA A 18 3.01 1.67 4.67
CA ALA A 18 3.27 2.91 3.94
C ALA A 18 2.05 3.84 3.82
N TYR A 19 0.89 3.42 4.29
CA TYR A 19 -0.38 4.17 4.26
C TYR A 19 -0.74 4.75 2.87
N PRO A 20 -0.56 4.05 1.74
CA PRO A 20 -0.89 4.58 0.42
C PRO A 20 -2.41 4.63 0.22
N ARG A 21 -2.87 5.49 -0.67
CA ARG A 21 -4.22 5.35 -1.22
C ARG A 21 -4.26 4.16 -2.19
N PRO A 22 -5.42 3.53 -2.43
CA PRO A 22 -5.54 2.51 -3.49
C PRO A 22 -5.06 3.00 -4.86
N SER A 23 -5.26 4.29 -5.17
CA SER A 23 -4.75 4.91 -6.40
C SER A 23 -3.22 5.03 -6.43
N ASP A 24 -2.57 5.12 -5.28
CA ASP A 24 -1.12 5.18 -5.19
C ASP A 24 -0.52 3.77 -5.35
N LEU A 25 -1.16 2.75 -4.77
CA LEU A 25 -0.79 1.35 -4.98
C LEU A 25 -0.79 0.98 -6.46
N ALA A 26 -1.83 1.40 -7.19
CA ALA A 26 -1.93 1.21 -8.63
C ALA A 26 -0.82 1.94 -9.42
N ARG A 27 -0.10 2.87 -8.81
CA ARG A 27 0.93 3.71 -9.43
C ARG A 27 2.32 3.52 -8.81
N LEU A 28 2.47 2.44 -8.05
CA LEU A 28 3.78 2.04 -7.53
C LEU A 28 4.64 1.57 -8.68
N SER A 29 5.82 2.17 -8.83
CA SER A 29 6.70 1.94 -9.97
C SER A 29 7.65 0.78 -9.70
N ARG A 30 7.71 -0.17 -10.63
CA ARG A 30 8.63 -1.30 -10.60
C ARG A 30 10.06 -0.88 -10.97
N ASP A 31 10.20 -0.05 -12.00
CA ASP A 31 11.48 0.46 -12.50
C ASP A 31 12.15 1.46 -11.54
N ARG A 32 11.41 1.92 -10.52
CA ARG A 32 11.91 2.77 -9.44
C ARG A 32 11.89 2.07 -8.08
N PHE A 33 11.88 0.75 -8.11
CA PHE A 33 12.05 -0.10 -6.95
C PHE A 33 13.52 -0.52 -6.84
N GLU A 34 14.10 -0.34 -5.68
CA GLU A 34 15.51 -0.60 -5.42
C GLU A 34 15.64 -1.44 -4.15
N LYS A 35 16.36 -2.54 -4.26
CA LYS A 35 16.73 -3.38 -3.12
C LYS A 35 17.92 -2.78 -2.40
N LEU A 36 17.87 -2.70 -1.09
CA LEU A 36 18.92 -2.20 -0.23
C LEU A 36 19.31 -3.29 0.78
N ALA A 37 20.48 -3.14 1.41
CA ALA A 37 20.93 -4.09 2.44
C ALA A 37 19.95 -4.21 3.63
N HIS A 38 19.22 -3.15 3.96
CA HIS A 38 18.34 -3.10 5.14
C HIS A 38 16.87 -2.80 4.79
N GLY A 39 16.46 -3.03 3.55
CA GLY A 39 15.09 -2.76 3.12
C GLY A 39 14.95 -2.51 1.64
N VAL A 40 13.92 -1.77 1.29
CA VAL A 40 13.62 -1.41 -0.10
C VAL A 40 13.35 0.07 -0.22
N ARG A 41 13.66 0.63 -1.38
CA ARG A 41 13.34 2.01 -1.76
C ARG A 41 12.39 1.99 -2.95
N TYR A 42 11.41 2.90 -2.96
CA TYR A 42 10.39 2.92 -3.99
C TYR A 42 9.90 4.33 -4.30
N ARG A 43 9.21 4.49 -5.43
CA ARG A 43 8.53 5.73 -5.84
C ARG A 43 7.18 5.42 -6.45
N TYR A 44 6.29 6.40 -6.39
CA TYR A 44 5.02 6.38 -7.12
C TYR A 44 5.08 7.37 -8.29
N PHE A 45 4.28 7.10 -9.33
CA PHE A 45 4.14 8.01 -10.46
C PHE A 45 2.78 8.71 -10.46
N GLY A 46 2.77 10.05 -10.67
CA GLY A 46 1.53 10.82 -10.90
C GLY A 46 0.48 10.66 -9.80
N THR A 47 0.87 10.70 -8.53
CA THR A 47 -0.06 10.67 -7.39
C THR A 47 -1.01 11.86 -7.39
N LYS A 48 -2.04 11.85 -6.52
CA LYS A 48 -3.03 12.93 -6.46
C LYS A 48 -2.39 14.32 -6.36
N GLU A 49 -1.32 14.43 -5.62
CA GLU A 49 -0.56 15.67 -5.39
C GLU A 49 0.23 16.13 -6.62
N LEU A 50 0.48 15.24 -7.56
CA LEU A 50 1.31 15.46 -8.75
C LEU A 50 0.53 15.32 -10.08
N ARG A 51 -0.80 15.39 -10.03
CA ARG A 51 -1.64 15.18 -11.25
C ARG A 51 -1.52 16.29 -12.28
N ALA A 52 -1.31 17.52 -11.83
CA ALA A 52 -1.19 18.65 -12.74
C ALA A 52 0.05 18.54 -13.66
N VAL A 53 1.16 18.01 -13.09
CA VAL A 53 2.38 17.68 -13.82
C VAL A 53 2.81 16.29 -13.39
N PRO A 54 2.38 15.21 -14.09
CA PRO A 54 2.69 13.85 -13.70
C PRO A 54 4.19 13.60 -13.67
N LYS A 55 4.72 13.21 -12.51
CA LYS A 55 6.13 12.88 -12.28
C LYS A 55 6.24 11.85 -11.16
N PHE A 56 7.42 11.32 -10.95
CA PHE A 56 7.70 10.48 -9.79
C PHE A 56 7.68 11.29 -8.49
N THR A 57 7.20 10.67 -7.41
CA THR A 57 7.36 11.21 -6.06
C THR A 57 8.84 11.25 -5.67
N GLY A 58 9.15 11.91 -4.55
CA GLY A 58 10.39 11.67 -3.84
C GLY A 58 10.57 10.18 -3.48
N GLN A 59 11.76 9.82 -3.06
CA GLN A 59 12.04 8.45 -2.61
C GLN A 59 11.36 8.18 -1.27
N HIS A 60 10.84 6.97 -1.13
CA HIS A 60 10.31 6.40 0.10
C HIS A 60 11.07 5.12 0.40
N GLY A 61 11.21 4.76 1.67
CA GLY A 61 11.87 3.55 2.10
C GLY A 61 10.99 2.71 3.04
N LEU A 62 11.20 1.41 3.02
CA LEU A 62 10.71 0.45 4.00
C LEU A 62 11.89 -0.40 4.45
N GLY A 63 12.13 -0.44 5.76
CA GLY A 63 13.09 -1.36 6.36
C GLY A 63 12.59 -2.80 6.33
N PHE A 64 13.52 -3.75 6.46
CA PHE A 64 13.17 -5.14 6.73
C PHE A 64 12.71 -5.28 8.18
N GLU A 65 11.65 -6.05 8.39
CA GLU A 65 11.15 -6.43 9.71
C GLU A 65 11.79 -7.74 10.15
N MET A 66 12.00 -7.90 11.46
CA MET A 66 12.57 -9.12 12.02
C MET A 66 11.69 -10.36 11.77
N GLN A 67 10.37 -10.18 11.70
CA GLN A 67 9.43 -11.24 11.34
C GLN A 67 9.23 -11.29 9.82
N GLU A 68 9.97 -12.11 9.12
CA GLU A 68 9.90 -12.25 7.66
C GLU A 68 8.49 -12.54 7.14
N LEU A 69 7.69 -13.29 7.87
CA LEU A 69 6.31 -13.63 7.46
C LEU A 69 5.41 -12.42 7.29
N VAL A 70 5.66 -11.34 8.05
CA VAL A 70 4.87 -10.10 8.01
C VAL A 70 5.68 -8.90 7.55
N CYS A 71 6.88 -9.13 7.02
CA CYS A 71 7.74 -8.07 6.49
C CYS A 71 7.19 -7.51 5.16
N PRO A 72 6.79 -6.23 5.10
CA PRO A 72 6.24 -5.64 3.88
C PRO A 72 7.31 -5.51 2.78
N ALA A 73 8.56 -5.23 3.13
CA ALA A 73 9.67 -5.11 2.19
C ALA A 73 9.97 -6.46 1.53
N SER A 74 10.15 -7.53 2.30
CA SER A 74 10.38 -8.89 1.79
C SER A 74 9.22 -9.41 0.94
N ALA A 75 7.98 -9.15 1.36
CA ALA A 75 6.80 -9.58 0.60
C ALA A 75 6.70 -8.87 -0.76
N LEU A 76 7.01 -7.57 -0.78
CA LEU A 76 7.00 -6.77 -2.02
C LEU A 76 8.10 -7.21 -2.97
N GLU A 77 9.31 -7.43 -2.45
CA GLU A 77 10.45 -7.95 -3.19
C GLU A 77 10.15 -9.31 -3.81
N ALA A 78 9.67 -10.27 -3.02
CA ALA A 78 9.32 -11.59 -3.49
C ALA A 78 8.20 -11.56 -4.57
N TYR A 79 7.25 -10.63 -4.47
CA TYR A 79 6.21 -10.46 -5.48
C TYR A 79 6.79 -9.90 -6.80
N ILE A 80 7.67 -8.91 -6.71
CA ILE A 80 8.35 -8.33 -7.89
C ILE A 80 9.18 -9.40 -8.59
N ASP A 81 9.96 -10.17 -7.87
CA ASP A 81 10.77 -11.27 -8.43
C ASP A 81 9.90 -12.36 -9.07
N ARG A 82 8.83 -12.77 -8.40
CA ARG A 82 7.88 -13.79 -8.89
C ARG A 82 7.15 -13.36 -10.17
N THR A 83 7.06 -12.06 -10.42
CA THR A 83 6.35 -11.49 -11.58
C THR A 83 7.31 -10.84 -12.59
N ALA A 84 8.61 -11.12 -12.50
CA ALA A 84 9.61 -10.52 -13.39
C ALA A 84 9.43 -10.90 -14.87
N ASP A 85 8.92 -12.13 -15.12
CA ASP A 85 8.64 -12.67 -16.44
C ASP A 85 7.32 -12.19 -17.06
N LYS A 86 6.49 -11.51 -16.27
CA LYS A 86 5.20 -11.04 -16.78
C LYS A 86 5.41 -9.79 -17.62
N SER A 87 4.67 -9.75 -18.75
CA SER A 87 4.71 -8.62 -19.67
C SER A 87 4.56 -7.31 -18.95
N VAL A 88 5.56 -6.47 -19.06
CA VAL A 88 5.62 -5.19 -18.42
C VAL A 88 4.93 -4.18 -19.33
N PHE A 89 3.99 -3.43 -18.78
CA PHE A 89 3.28 -2.39 -19.52
C PHE A 89 3.71 -1.02 -19.02
N PHE A 90 4.12 -0.22 -19.98
CA PHE A 90 4.30 1.21 -19.79
C PHE A 90 2.93 1.89 -19.81
N HIS A 91 2.77 2.90 -19.01
CA HIS A 91 1.61 3.77 -19.07
C HIS A 91 1.71 4.60 -20.35
N SER A 92 0.99 4.19 -21.40
CA SER A 92 1.14 4.73 -22.76
C SER A 92 0.76 6.22 -22.89
N ASP A 93 -0.02 6.76 -21.95
CA ASP A 93 -0.55 8.12 -22.00
C ASP A 93 0.31 9.15 -21.25
N SER A 94 1.48 8.77 -20.76
CA SER A 94 2.35 9.65 -20.00
C SER A 94 3.61 10.00 -20.74
N VAL A 95 4.04 11.25 -20.61
CA VAL A 95 5.35 11.74 -21.07
C VAL A 95 6.50 10.92 -20.45
N TYR A 96 6.23 10.25 -19.32
CA TYR A 96 7.17 9.38 -18.62
C TYR A 96 6.55 8.00 -18.44
N PRO A 97 6.81 7.05 -19.35
CA PRO A 97 6.37 5.66 -19.18
C PRO A 97 7.01 5.05 -17.94
N PHE A 98 6.27 4.25 -17.21
CA PHE A 98 6.77 3.51 -16.05
C PHE A 98 6.12 2.14 -15.94
N GLU A 99 6.84 1.21 -15.34
CA GLU A 99 6.39 -0.14 -15.09
C GLU A 99 5.61 -0.21 -13.77
N HIS A 100 4.48 -0.91 -13.78
CA HIS A 100 3.67 -1.08 -12.58
C HIS A 100 4.15 -2.29 -11.74
N VAL A 101 4.14 -2.15 -10.41
CA VAL A 101 4.42 -3.26 -9.50
C VAL A 101 3.26 -4.26 -9.52
N PHE A 102 2.03 -3.79 -9.30
CA PHE A 102 0.87 -4.69 -9.19
C PHE A 102 0.20 -4.90 -10.53
N MET A 103 0.18 -6.17 -10.95
CA MET A 103 -0.35 -6.62 -12.24
C MET A 103 -1.58 -7.51 -12.05
N SER A 104 -2.45 -7.55 -13.05
CA SER A 104 -3.59 -8.46 -13.07
C SER A 104 -3.11 -9.92 -12.94
N GLN A 105 -3.90 -10.72 -12.24
CA GLN A 105 -3.55 -12.11 -11.95
C GLN A 105 -3.87 -13.06 -13.11
N THR A 106 -4.80 -12.63 -13.95
CA THR A 106 -5.17 -13.32 -15.17
C THR A 106 -4.95 -12.39 -16.37
N PRO A 107 -4.56 -12.93 -17.53
CA PRO A 107 -4.52 -12.18 -18.77
C PRO A 107 -5.89 -11.55 -19.09
N ALA A 108 -5.87 -10.39 -19.71
CA ALA A 108 -7.10 -9.74 -20.15
C ALA A 108 -7.79 -10.57 -21.24
N ARG A 109 -9.11 -10.71 -21.13
CA ARG A 109 -9.91 -11.43 -22.14
C ARG A 109 -10.22 -10.56 -23.36
N TYR A 110 -10.28 -9.25 -23.17
CA TYR A 110 -10.69 -8.28 -24.19
C TYR A 110 -9.87 -6.99 -24.11
N GLY A 111 -9.96 -6.16 -25.14
CA GLY A 111 -9.35 -4.84 -25.19
C GLY A 111 -7.87 -4.84 -25.55
N THR A 112 -7.22 -3.71 -25.31
CA THR A 112 -5.82 -3.45 -25.66
C THR A 112 -4.84 -4.49 -25.09
N TYR A 113 -5.15 -5.06 -23.93
CA TYR A 113 -4.30 -6.03 -23.24
C TYR A 113 -4.73 -7.48 -23.42
N LYS A 114 -5.51 -7.80 -24.47
CA LYS A 114 -5.98 -9.18 -24.72
C LYS A 114 -4.83 -10.19 -24.72
N GLY A 115 -4.97 -11.23 -23.91
CA GLY A 115 -3.95 -12.29 -23.75
C GLY A 115 -2.76 -11.93 -22.87
N MET A 116 -2.74 -10.72 -22.29
CA MET A 116 -1.60 -10.20 -21.52
C MET A 116 -2.03 -9.80 -20.12
N HIS A 117 -1.10 -9.88 -19.15
CA HIS A 117 -1.29 -9.27 -17.84
C HIS A 117 -1.27 -7.74 -17.99
N HIS A 118 -2.06 -7.03 -17.22
CA HIS A 118 -2.17 -5.57 -17.30
C HIS A 118 -2.08 -4.94 -15.90
N PRO A 119 -1.69 -3.68 -15.79
CA PRO A 119 -1.67 -2.95 -14.52
C PRO A 119 -3.02 -2.98 -13.81
N VAL A 120 -3.01 -3.20 -12.50
CA VAL A 120 -4.26 -3.13 -11.72
C VAL A 120 -4.62 -1.69 -11.39
N GLY A 121 -5.89 -1.35 -11.52
CA GLY A 121 -6.41 -0.03 -11.13
C GLY A 121 -6.68 0.06 -9.62
N ALA A 122 -6.97 1.29 -9.16
CA ALA A 122 -7.27 1.59 -7.76
C ALA A 122 -8.42 0.74 -7.18
N GLN A 123 -9.45 0.47 -7.98
CA GLN A 123 -10.57 -0.39 -7.55
C GLN A 123 -10.13 -1.82 -7.28
N THR A 124 -9.25 -2.36 -8.12
CA THR A 124 -8.71 -3.71 -7.93
C THR A 124 -7.82 -3.77 -6.69
N CYS A 125 -6.95 -2.79 -6.47
CA CYS A 125 -6.17 -2.68 -5.23
C CYS A 125 -7.08 -2.64 -3.99
N SER A 126 -8.13 -1.83 -4.03
CA SER A 126 -9.11 -1.75 -2.93
C SER A 126 -9.84 -3.08 -2.71
N ARG A 127 -10.21 -3.78 -3.77
CA ARG A 127 -10.87 -5.10 -3.69
C ARG A 127 -9.93 -6.15 -3.10
N TRP A 128 -8.66 -6.16 -3.47
CA TRP A 128 -7.66 -7.08 -2.91
C TRP A 128 -7.48 -6.88 -1.41
N MET A 129 -7.37 -5.62 -0.96
CA MET A 129 -7.33 -5.30 0.47
C MET A 129 -8.59 -5.75 1.20
N LYS A 130 -9.77 -5.52 0.60
CA LYS A 130 -11.04 -5.96 1.17
C LYS A 130 -11.10 -7.48 1.29
N GLU A 131 -10.63 -8.22 0.29
CA GLU A 131 -10.56 -9.68 0.31
C GLU A 131 -9.70 -10.19 1.46
N VAL A 132 -8.50 -9.62 1.66
CA VAL A 132 -7.61 -9.97 2.79
C VAL A 132 -8.29 -9.69 4.13
N MET A 133 -8.91 -8.52 4.28
CA MET A 133 -9.67 -8.20 5.50
C MET A 133 -10.80 -9.20 5.76
N THR A 134 -11.57 -9.54 4.72
CA THR A 134 -12.68 -10.51 4.84
C THR A 134 -12.17 -11.88 5.27
N ARG A 135 -11.06 -12.36 4.71
CA ARG A 135 -10.42 -13.63 5.13
C ARG A 135 -9.91 -13.59 6.57
N ALA A 136 -9.54 -12.41 7.05
CA ALA A 136 -9.16 -12.17 8.45
C ALA A 136 -10.38 -11.94 9.38
N GLY A 137 -11.61 -12.10 8.90
CA GLY A 137 -12.82 -11.88 9.70
C GLY A 137 -13.20 -10.41 9.88
N ILE A 138 -12.52 -9.48 9.19
CA ILE A 138 -12.77 -8.03 9.27
C ILE A 138 -13.76 -7.65 8.18
N THR A 139 -15.02 -7.40 8.55
CA THR A 139 -16.11 -7.08 7.61
C THR A 139 -16.63 -5.66 7.82
N GLY A 140 -17.42 -5.14 6.86
CA GLY A 140 -18.02 -3.81 6.95
C GLY A 140 -17.10 -2.65 6.56
N TYR A 141 -15.88 -2.92 6.13
CA TYR A 141 -14.91 -1.89 5.75
C TYR A 141 -14.53 -1.95 4.28
N SER A 142 -14.14 -0.81 3.71
CA SER A 142 -13.56 -0.73 2.38
C SER A 142 -12.04 -0.93 2.42
N GLY A 143 -11.44 -1.29 1.28
CA GLY A 143 -9.97 -1.36 1.18
C GLY A 143 -9.27 -0.03 1.51
N GLY A 144 -9.92 1.11 1.27
CA GLY A 144 -9.42 2.43 1.65
C GLY A 144 -9.35 2.68 3.16
N SER A 145 -10.12 1.93 3.97
CA SER A 145 -10.12 2.05 5.43
C SER A 145 -8.79 1.61 6.05
N VAL A 146 -8.03 0.74 5.38
CA VAL A 146 -6.70 0.27 5.83
C VAL A 146 -5.77 1.45 6.07
N ARG A 147 -5.75 2.43 5.17
CA ARG A 147 -4.92 3.64 5.30
C ARG A 147 -5.19 4.39 6.60
N MET A 148 -6.47 4.58 6.95
CA MET A 148 -6.85 5.30 8.17
C MET A 148 -6.53 4.48 9.42
N ALA A 149 -6.86 3.20 9.40
CA ALA A 149 -6.63 2.30 10.53
C ALA A 149 -5.13 2.17 10.84
N ALA A 150 -4.31 1.92 9.83
CA ALA A 150 -2.87 1.75 9.99
C ALA A 150 -2.17 3.04 10.48
N ALA A 151 -2.50 4.19 9.89
CA ALA A 151 -1.91 5.45 10.32
C ALA A 151 -2.37 5.87 11.74
N SER A 152 -3.63 5.61 12.10
CA SER A 152 -4.10 5.85 13.48
C SER A 152 -3.41 4.93 14.49
N ALA A 153 -3.23 3.64 14.13
CA ALA A 153 -2.51 2.70 14.97
C ALA A 153 -1.05 3.10 15.16
N ALA A 154 -0.39 3.64 14.13
CA ALA A 154 0.97 4.15 14.25
C ALA A 154 1.06 5.30 15.26
N VAL A 155 0.12 6.26 15.22
CA VAL A 155 0.04 7.34 16.21
C VAL A 155 -0.20 6.78 17.61
N ASP A 156 -1.14 5.82 17.76
CA ASP A 156 -1.45 5.19 19.05
C ASP A 156 -0.24 4.41 19.62
N ASN A 157 0.63 3.90 18.76
CA ASN A 157 1.86 3.19 19.13
C ASN A 157 3.07 4.14 19.30
N GLY A 158 2.87 5.46 19.28
CA GLY A 158 3.91 6.43 19.57
C GLY A 158 4.82 6.78 18.41
N VAL A 159 4.49 6.40 17.17
CA VAL A 159 5.25 6.86 16.00
C VAL A 159 5.14 8.39 15.90
N PRO A 160 6.26 9.12 15.75
CA PRO A 160 6.24 10.57 15.62
C PRO A 160 5.29 11.05 14.53
N ILE A 161 4.50 12.06 14.83
CA ILE A 161 3.42 12.51 13.94
C ILE A 161 3.92 12.99 12.57
N ASP A 162 5.06 13.67 12.56
CA ASP A 162 5.72 14.12 11.34
C ASP A 162 6.12 12.95 10.42
N GLU A 163 6.54 11.83 11.02
CA GLU A 163 6.83 10.60 10.28
C GLU A 163 5.57 9.99 9.68
N VAL A 164 4.48 9.92 10.46
CA VAL A 164 3.18 9.45 9.95
C VAL A 164 2.69 10.34 8.80
N LEU A 165 2.77 11.66 8.95
CA LEU A 165 2.38 12.61 7.91
C LEU A 165 3.23 12.46 6.64
N ARG A 166 4.55 12.34 6.79
CA ARG A 166 5.48 12.15 5.68
C ARG A 166 5.23 10.84 4.95
N THR A 167 5.11 9.73 5.67
CA THR A 167 4.87 8.39 5.11
C THR A 167 3.55 8.35 4.35
N GLY A 168 2.48 8.86 4.96
CA GLY A 168 1.16 8.90 4.33
C GLY A 168 0.96 10.07 3.36
N ARG A 169 1.93 10.98 3.22
CA ARG A 169 1.87 12.15 2.35
C ARG A 169 0.66 13.05 2.62
N TRP A 170 0.40 13.31 3.90
CA TRP A 170 -0.55 14.34 4.30
C TRP A 170 0.14 15.69 4.37
N SER A 171 -0.52 16.72 3.85
CA SER A 171 0.03 18.09 3.82
C SER A 171 0.11 18.74 5.19
N SER A 172 -0.69 18.30 6.16
CA SER A 172 -0.70 18.86 7.51
C SER A 172 -1.36 17.92 8.51
N TRP A 173 -1.00 18.10 9.79
CA TRP A 173 -1.68 17.48 10.92
C TRP A 173 -3.18 17.73 10.92
N ARG A 174 -3.61 18.96 10.61
CA ARG A 174 -5.03 19.33 10.58
C ARG A 174 -5.82 18.41 9.65
N VAL A 175 -5.34 18.20 8.43
CA VAL A 175 -5.98 17.33 7.43
C VAL A 175 -6.00 15.88 7.92
N PHE A 176 -4.88 15.35 8.42
CA PHE A 176 -4.82 14.01 8.95
C PHE A 176 -5.79 13.82 10.12
N ASN A 177 -5.73 14.71 11.12
CA ASN A 177 -6.52 14.63 12.32
C ASN A 177 -8.02 14.76 12.07
N GLN A 178 -8.42 15.59 11.11
CA GLN A 178 -9.83 15.78 10.77
C GLN A 178 -10.44 14.58 10.03
N PHE A 179 -9.70 13.99 9.09
CA PHE A 179 -10.27 13.04 8.14
C PHE A 179 -9.77 11.60 8.31
N TYR A 180 -8.61 11.40 8.91
CA TYR A 180 -7.94 10.09 8.95
C TYR A 180 -7.66 9.58 10.35
N ASN A 181 -7.45 10.45 11.34
CA ASN A 181 -7.17 10.02 12.72
C ASN A 181 -8.42 9.43 13.37
N ARG A 182 -8.38 8.12 13.65
CA ARG A 182 -9.45 7.37 14.33
C ARG A 182 -9.16 7.12 15.82
N SER A 183 -8.01 7.52 16.32
CA SER A 183 -7.62 7.40 17.74
C SER A 183 -8.61 8.08 18.66
N LYS A 184 -9.23 9.17 18.21
CA LYS A 184 -10.24 9.91 18.97
C LYS A 184 -11.47 9.07 19.34
N LEU A 185 -11.77 8.02 18.58
CA LEU A 185 -12.91 7.14 18.87
C LEU A 185 -12.61 6.19 20.04
N ARG A 186 -11.31 5.92 20.33
CA ARG A 186 -10.90 5.08 21.46
C ARG A 186 -10.90 5.83 22.80
N ALA A 187 -10.71 7.14 22.78
CA ALA A 187 -10.71 7.96 23.99
C ALA A 187 -12.10 8.06 24.68
N VAL A 188 -13.16 7.63 24.00
CA VAL A 188 -14.54 7.69 24.51
C VAL A 188 -15.01 6.34 25.09
N VAL A 189 -14.26 5.26 24.89
CA VAL A 189 -14.54 3.99 25.56
C VAL A 189 -13.70 3.94 26.83
N PRO A 190 -14.28 4.06 28.03
CA PRO A 190 -13.53 3.84 29.25
C PRO A 190 -12.92 2.44 29.21
N LEU A 191 -11.65 2.32 29.52
CA LEU A 191 -11.00 1.04 29.84
C LEU A 191 -11.63 0.46 31.10
N VAL A 192 -12.83 -0.06 31.00
CA VAL A 192 -13.43 -0.89 32.04
C VAL A 192 -12.72 -2.24 31.96
N GLY A 193 -11.88 -2.53 32.93
CA GLY A 193 -11.37 -3.86 33.21
C GLY A 193 -9.96 -4.17 32.73
N ARG A 194 -8.94 -3.40 33.14
CA ARG A 194 -7.67 -4.00 33.49
C ARG A 194 -7.68 -4.31 34.98
N THR A 195 -8.29 -5.41 35.35
CA THR A 195 -8.00 -6.05 36.63
C THR A 195 -6.57 -6.54 36.54
N SER A 196 -5.68 -5.92 37.31
CA SER A 196 -4.36 -6.47 37.59
C SER A 196 -4.57 -7.83 38.24
N LEU A 197 -4.16 -8.88 37.58
CA LEU A 197 -3.88 -10.13 38.24
C LEU A 197 -2.50 -10.01 38.87
N ALA A 198 -2.50 -9.90 40.19
CA ALA A 198 -1.32 -10.09 41.06
C ALA A 198 -0.79 -11.51 40.93
#